data_6123ebf3310565b22171ea02f0f1f51c
#
_entry.id   6123ebf3310565b22171ea02f0f1f51c
#
_cell.length_a   1.000
_cell.length_b   1.000
_cell.length_c   1.000
_cell.angle_alpha   90.00
_cell.angle_beta   90.00
_cell.angle_gamma   90.00
#
_symmetry.space_group_name_H-M   'P 1'
#
loop_
_entity.id
_entity.type
_entity.pdbx_description
1 polymer ?
#
loop_
_entity_poly.entity_id
_entity_poly.type
_entity_poly.pdbx_seq_one_letter_code
_entity_poly.pdbx_strand_id
1 'polypeptide(L)'
;MITFHPYIKSNKDDFYNLNISWLKELFLLEPYDEFVLSNPKSAILDKGGYVFMGKLKGTIVATFALTPSNDGVYELNKMAVHESFRGKGFG
;
A
#
# COMPACT_ATOMS: atom_id res chain seq x y z
N MET A 1 -17.40 5.58 -5.16
CA MET A 1 -16.68 4.38 -5.62
C MET A 1 -15.18 4.64 -5.65
N ILE A 2 -14.40 3.70 -5.13
CA ILE A 2 -12.94 3.82 -5.15
C ILE A 2 -12.42 3.40 -6.52
N THR A 3 -11.54 4.21 -7.11
CA THR A 3 -10.84 3.86 -8.34
C THR A 3 -9.37 3.64 -8.04
N PHE A 4 -8.76 2.62 -8.65
CA PHE A 4 -7.36 2.30 -8.42
C PHE A 4 -6.50 2.75 -9.57
N HIS A 5 -5.34 3.31 -9.23
CA HIS A 5 -4.37 3.84 -10.19
C HIS A 5 -2.97 3.37 -9.82
N PRO A 6 -2.08 3.17 -10.81
CA PRO A 6 -0.70 2.82 -10.49
C PRO A 6 -0.03 3.89 -9.64
N TYR A 7 0.85 3.44 -8.75
CA TYR A 7 1.65 4.33 -7.92
C TYR A 7 2.52 5.24 -8.78
N ILE A 8 2.55 6.53 -8.39
CA ILE A 8 3.49 7.49 -8.96
C ILE A 8 4.29 8.11 -7.82
N LYS A 9 5.41 8.76 -8.15
CA LYS A 9 6.33 9.29 -7.15
C LYS A 9 5.66 10.21 -6.12
N SER A 10 4.69 11.00 -6.55
CA SER A 10 3.97 11.92 -5.65
C SER A 10 3.09 11.19 -4.63
N ASN A 11 2.89 9.88 -4.78
CA ASN A 11 2.11 9.08 -3.82
C ASN A 11 2.95 8.51 -2.68
N LYS A 12 4.26 8.81 -2.64
CA LYS A 12 5.16 8.20 -1.67
C LYS A 12 4.69 8.38 -0.22
N ASP A 13 4.34 9.62 0.14
CA ASP A 13 3.91 9.91 1.50
C ASP A 13 2.56 9.26 1.83
N ASP A 14 1.64 9.24 0.88
CA ASP A 14 0.35 8.58 1.06
C ASP A 14 0.51 7.09 1.29
N PHE A 15 1.36 6.45 0.48
CA PHE A 15 1.64 5.02 0.64
C PHE A 15 2.22 4.73 2.02
N TYR A 16 3.24 5.49 2.43
CA TYR A 16 3.86 5.34 3.73
C TYR A 16 2.85 5.53 4.86
N ASN A 17 2.14 6.66 4.84
CA ASN A 17 1.24 7.02 5.94
C ASN A 17 0.07 6.05 6.09
N LEU A 18 -0.52 5.60 5.00
CA LEU A 18 -1.61 4.62 5.06
C LEU A 18 -1.16 3.31 5.69
N ASN A 19 -0.02 2.79 5.24
CA ASN A 19 0.49 1.52 5.76
C ASN A 19 0.95 1.63 7.21
N ILE A 20 1.65 2.69 7.57
CA ILE A 20 2.12 2.88 8.94
C ILE A 20 0.94 2.99 9.90
N SER A 21 -0.08 3.76 9.53
CA SER A 21 -1.28 3.89 10.37
C SER A 21 -1.97 2.54 10.56
N TRP A 22 -2.09 1.76 9.48
CA TRP A 22 -2.72 0.44 9.52
C TRP A 22 -1.95 -0.53 10.42
N LEU A 23 -0.60 -0.60 10.24
CA LEU A 23 0.23 -1.51 11.00
C LEU A 23 0.33 -1.15 12.48
N LYS A 24 0.37 0.16 12.78
CA LYS A 24 0.38 0.61 14.17
C LYS A 24 -0.91 0.24 14.89
N GLU A 25 -2.04 0.37 14.22
CA GLU A 25 -3.32 -0.01 14.81
C GLU A 25 -3.37 -1.50 15.11
N LEU A 26 -2.75 -2.32 14.29
CA LEU A 26 -2.70 -3.76 14.46
C LEU A 26 -1.53 -4.24 15.32
N PHE A 27 -0.68 -3.32 15.78
CA PHE A 27 0.54 -3.63 16.54
C PHE A 27 1.47 -4.58 15.79
N LEU A 28 1.53 -4.44 14.45
CA LEU A 28 2.33 -5.31 13.58
C LEU A 28 3.52 -4.62 12.93
N LEU A 29 3.80 -3.37 13.29
CA LEU A 29 4.89 -2.62 12.67
C LEU A 29 6.26 -3.16 13.10
N GLU A 30 7.07 -3.53 12.12
CA GLU A 30 8.44 -4.00 12.32
C GLU A 30 9.43 -3.08 11.57
N PRO A 31 10.72 -3.06 11.96
CA PRO A 31 11.71 -2.21 11.27
C PRO A 31 11.79 -2.44 9.76
N TYR A 32 11.66 -3.70 9.33
CA TYR A 32 11.68 -4.03 7.90
C TYR A 32 10.51 -3.38 7.16
N ASP A 33 9.34 -3.33 7.79
CA ASP A 33 8.17 -2.69 7.21
C ASP A 33 8.43 -1.21 6.96
N GLU A 34 9.05 -0.54 7.93
CA GLU A 34 9.35 0.88 7.78
C GLU A 34 10.30 1.12 6.61
N PHE A 35 11.30 0.24 6.44
CA PHE A 35 12.19 0.34 5.29
C PHE A 35 11.44 0.20 3.97
N VAL A 36 10.62 -0.84 3.82
CA VAL A 36 9.88 -1.11 2.60
C VAL A 36 8.91 0.03 2.29
N LEU A 37 8.18 0.50 3.30
CA LEU A 37 7.16 1.54 3.12
C LEU A 37 7.76 2.91 2.82
N SER A 38 9.00 3.16 3.26
CA SER A 38 9.72 4.40 2.95
C SER A 38 10.40 4.35 1.60
N ASN A 39 10.55 3.16 1.02
CA ASN A 39 11.28 2.96 -0.23
C ASN A 39 10.53 2.04 -1.19
N PRO A 40 9.27 2.37 -1.54
CA PRO A 40 8.46 1.48 -2.37
C PRO A 40 9.06 1.25 -3.76
N LYS A 41 9.75 2.24 -4.31
CA LYS A 41 10.39 2.06 -5.63
C LYS A 41 11.45 0.98 -5.57
N SER A 42 12.43 1.09 -4.67
CA SER A 42 13.53 0.14 -4.62
C SER A 42 13.12 -1.20 -4.00
N ALA A 43 12.21 -1.20 -3.05
CA ALA A 43 11.82 -2.42 -2.34
C ALA A 43 10.76 -3.23 -3.09
N ILE A 44 9.92 -2.59 -3.90
CA ILE A 44 8.80 -3.25 -4.58
C ILE A 44 8.89 -3.12 -6.09
N LEU A 45 8.89 -1.89 -6.61
CA LEU A 45 8.79 -1.66 -8.05
C LEU A 45 10.02 -2.15 -8.81
N ASP A 46 11.21 -1.86 -8.32
CA ASP A 46 12.46 -2.28 -8.97
C ASP A 46 12.67 -3.79 -8.92
N LYS A 47 11.92 -4.50 -8.08
CA LYS A 47 11.96 -5.95 -7.96
C LYS A 47 10.86 -6.64 -8.75
N GLY A 48 10.18 -5.91 -9.62
CA GLY A 48 9.13 -6.47 -10.47
C GLY A 48 7.75 -6.45 -9.85
N GLY A 49 7.59 -5.77 -8.72
CA GLY A 49 6.28 -5.64 -8.08
C GLY A 49 5.50 -4.43 -8.58
N TYR A 50 4.27 -4.32 -8.10
CA TYR A 50 3.37 -3.23 -8.45
C TYR A 50 2.75 -2.64 -7.20
N VAL A 51 2.50 -1.32 -7.22
CA VAL A 51 1.78 -0.64 -6.14
C VAL A 51 0.63 0.12 -6.77
N PHE A 52 -0.55 -0.01 -6.19
CA PHE A 52 -1.74 0.70 -6.65
C PHE A 52 -2.28 1.59 -5.53
N MET A 53 -2.78 2.76 -5.92
CA MET A 53 -3.37 3.73 -4.99
C MET A 53 -4.86 3.82 -5.29
N GLY A 54 -5.69 3.76 -4.25
CA GLY A 54 -7.14 3.88 -4.37
C GLY A 54 -7.60 5.28 -4.04
N LYS A 55 -8.40 5.87 -4.91
CA LYS A 55 -8.93 7.22 -4.73
C LYS A 55 -10.45 7.20 -4.61
N LEU A 56 -10.96 8.03 -3.70
CA LEU A 56 -12.37 8.30 -3.57
C LEU A 56 -12.56 9.81 -3.67
N LYS A 57 -13.23 10.26 -4.74
CA LYS A 57 -13.45 11.70 -4.99
C LYS A 57 -12.14 12.50 -4.97
N GLY A 58 -11.09 11.95 -5.58
CA GLY A 58 -9.79 12.62 -5.68
C GLY A 58 -8.90 12.50 -4.45
N THR A 59 -9.36 11.84 -3.40
CA THR A 59 -8.59 11.66 -2.17
C THR A 59 -8.04 10.24 -2.09
N ILE A 60 -6.77 10.08 -1.78
CA ILE A 60 -6.17 8.76 -1.58
C ILE A 60 -6.72 8.16 -0.28
N VAL A 61 -7.38 7.02 -0.37
CA VAL A 61 -8.01 6.36 0.79
C VAL A 61 -7.55 4.92 0.99
N ALA A 62 -6.86 4.34 0.02
CA ALA A 62 -6.44 2.95 0.10
C ALA A 62 -5.20 2.71 -0.74
N THR A 63 -4.51 1.62 -0.48
CA THR A 63 -3.37 1.19 -1.29
C THR A 63 -3.20 -0.31 -1.15
N PHE A 64 -2.59 -0.95 -2.15
CA PHE A 64 -2.12 -2.32 -2.04
C PHE A 64 -0.92 -2.54 -2.97
N ALA A 65 -0.17 -3.60 -2.69
CA ALA A 65 0.98 -3.96 -3.49
C ALA A 65 0.87 -5.42 -3.95
N LEU A 66 1.36 -5.68 -5.15
CA LEU A 66 1.52 -7.03 -5.69
C LEU A 66 3.02 -7.30 -5.82
N THR A 67 3.50 -8.34 -5.17
CA THR A 67 4.92 -8.70 -5.23
C THR A 67 5.08 -10.09 -5.84
N PRO A 68 6.11 -10.29 -6.70
CA PRO A 68 6.31 -11.60 -7.32
C PRO A 68 6.80 -12.62 -6.28
N SER A 69 6.28 -13.84 -6.38
CA SER A 69 6.74 -14.97 -5.59
C SER A 69 7.65 -15.85 -6.42
N ASN A 70 8.26 -16.84 -5.78
CA ASN A 70 9.15 -17.77 -6.46
C ASN A 70 8.45 -18.67 -7.48
N ASP A 71 7.13 -18.77 -7.41
CA ASP A 71 6.34 -19.63 -8.27
C ASP A 71 5.83 -18.93 -9.52
N GLY A 72 6.25 -17.70 -9.77
CA GLY A 72 5.76 -16.91 -10.89
C GLY A 72 4.36 -16.34 -10.65
N VAL A 73 3.88 -16.43 -9.43
CA VAL A 73 2.58 -15.89 -9.02
C VAL A 73 2.81 -14.61 -8.23
N TYR A 74 1.88 -13.66 -8.30
CA TYR A 74 1.97 -12.44 -7.50
C TYR A 74 1.19 -12.60 -6.20
N GLU A 75 1.76 -12.08 -5.11
CA GLU A 75 1.11 -12.05 -3.82
C GLU A 75 0.58 -10.65 -3.54
N LEU A 76 -0.65 -10.57 -3.05
CA LEU A 76 -1.24 -9.32 -2.59
C LEU A 76 -0.73 -9.03 -1.18
N ASN A 77 -0.11 -7.88 -1.00
CA ASN A 77 0.35 -7.47 0.32
C ASN A 77 0.39 -5.96 0.45
N LYS A 78 0.82 -5.46 1.62
CA LYS A 78 0.84 -4.02 1.92
C LYS A 78 -0.51 -3.36 1.63
N MET A 79 -1.62 -4.08 1.90
CA MET A 79 -2.96 -3.53 1.76
C MET A 79 -3.28 -2.66 2.98
N ALA A 80 -3.75 -1.46 2.74
CA ALA A 80 -4.14 -0.55 3.81
C ALA A 80 -5.30 0.34 3.35
N VAL A 81 -6.17 0.68 4.30
CA VAL A 81 -7.31 1.57 4.06
C VAL A 81 -7.25 2.68 5.09
N HIS A 82 -7.52 3.91 4.65
CA HIS A 82 -7.54 5.07 5.55
C HIS A 82 -8.54 4.82 6.70
N GLU A 83 -8.16 5.21 7.92
CA GLU A 83 -8.96 4.88 9.11
C GLU A 83 -10.41 5.35 9.04
N SER A 84 -10.65 6.49 8.35
CA SER A 84 -12.01 7.01 8.18
C SER A 84 -12.91 6.12 7.32
N PHE A 85 -12.33 5.17 6.59
CA PHE A 85 -13.06 4.30 5.67
C PHE A 85 -13.01 2.83 6.04
N ARG A 86 -12.33 2.49 7.14
CA ARG A 86 -12.26 1.10 7.61
C ARG A 86 -13.62 0.66 8.12
N GLY A 87 -13.96 -0.61 7.86
CA GLY A 87 -15.24 -1.14 8.31
C GLY A 87 -16.43 -0.75 7.46
N LYS A 88 -16.19 -0.07 6.32
CA LYS A 88 -17.27 0.37 5.43
C LYS A 88 -17.31 -0.44 4.12
N GLY A 89 -16.70 -1.61 4.11
CA GLY A 89 -16.71 -2.48 2.93
C GLY A 89 -15.72 -2.11 1.85
N PHE A 90 -14.75 -1.24 2.12
CA PHE A 90 -13.75 -0.83 1.14
C PHE A 90 -12.52 -1.73 1.13
N GLY A 91 -12.30 -2.40 2.19
CA GLY A 91 -11.16 -3.28 2.34
C GLY A 91 -11.59 -4.71 2.58
#